data_ea34696d0ad0979287be6360b6d4fa50
#
_entry.id   ea34696d0ad0979287be6360b6d4fa50
#
_cell.length_a   1.000
_cell.length_b   1.000
_cell.length_c   1.000
_cell.angle_alpha   90.00
_cell.angle_beta   90.00
_cell.angle_gamma   90.00
#
_symmetry.space_group_name_H-M   'P 1'
#
loop_
_entity.id
_entity.type
_entity.pdbx_description
1 polymer ?
#
loop_
_entity_poly.entity_id
_entity_poly.type
_entity_poly.pdbx_seq_one_letter_code
_entity_poly.pdbx_strand_id
1 'polypeptide(L)'
;LENVNATALYESLHADWRWYYNKLRLGTGTPVSADNCTALTWDAYAQAKIDGQALLDELYDADGNPTDVNTSDRNEEVNAAATAADGHKLVNKDAYISAYEAYQSGKTEAETLIEQYDPEKLTAKDYSTESWKAFTDAYKALEDDLDYRIVGGSTEDYAMLKDFTQHVEALKNTRKQLVSDKDITISFTYLNNFSAQFENFRENGTNLYVNAELGLTKGNATLADAIKAAGLVLDKHDDRTLPGGAYNDSDALPWFMLFVNGSSYGLLQERLLNDYQVVQLHDGDVVRLV
;
A
#
# COMPACT_ATOMS: atom_id res chain seq x y z
N LEU A 1 -28.18 -46.11 5.95
CA LEU A 1 -27.79 -44.68 5.72
C LEU A 1 -26.46 -44.49 6.44
N GLU A 2 -25.50 -43.86 5.78
CA GLU A 2 -24.25 -43.48 6.42
C GLU A 2 -24.51 -42.34 7.40
N ASN A 3 -23.79 -42.32 8.53
CA ASN A 3 -23.86 -41.25 9.52
C ASN A 3 -23.19 -39.99 9.00
N VAL A 4 -23.62 -38.83 9.50
CA VAL A 4 -22.94 -37.57 9.24
C VAL A 4 -21.53 -37.55 9.86
N ASN A 5 -20.58 -36.92 9.19
CA ASN A 5 -19.26 -36.71 9.78
C ASN A 5 -19.24 -35.39 10.57
N ALA A 6 -19.43 -35.45 11.88
CA ALA A 6 -19.44 -34.29 12.76
C ALA A 6 -18.09 -33.99 13.42
N THR A 7 -16.99 -34.64 12.98
CA THR A 7 -15.64 -34.45 13.59
C THR A 7 -15.20 -32.99 13.61
N ALA A 8 -15.35 -32.29 12.50
CA ALA A 8 -14.92 -30.86 12.40
C ALA A 8 -15.76 -29.97 13.33
N LEU A 9 -17.07 -30.23 13.46
CA LEU A 9 -17.94 -29.50 14.38
C LEU A 9 -17.55 -29.79 15.83
N TYR A 10 -17.37 -31.07 16.18
CA TYR A 10 -16.93 -31.46 17.52
C TYR A 10 -15.61 -30.81 17.87
N GLU A 11 -14.63 -30.84 16.98
CA GLU A 11 -13.33 -30.19 17.17
C GLU A 11 -13.45 -28.66 17.32
N SER A 12 -14.32 -28.01 16.56
CA SER A 12 -14.56 -26.56 16.69
C SER A 12 -15.17 -26.18 18.03
N LEU A 13 -16.02 -27.03 18.59
CA LEU A 13 -16.71 -26.78 19.86
C LEU A 13 -15.90 -27.20 21.09
N HIS A 14 -15.19 -28.35 20.98
CA HIS A 14 -14.52 -29.02 22.10
C HIS A 14 -13.00 -29.12 21.94
N ALA A 15 -12.43 -28.47 20.93
CA ALA A 15 -10.98 -28.48 20.75
C ALA A 15 -10.30 -28.15 22.08
N ASP A 16 -9.31 -28.97 22.41
CA ASP A 16 -8.57 -28.86 23.66
C ASP A 16 -8.24 -27.38 23.88
N TRP A 17 -8.70 -26.88 24.99
CA TRP A 17 -8.51 -25.53 25.47
C TRP A 17 -7.06 -25.03 25.33
N ARG A 18 -6.06 -25.87 25.54
CA ARG A 18 -4.64 -25.56 25.39
C ARG A 18 -4.20 -25.39 23.95
N TRP A 19 -4.79 -26.17 23.06
CA TRP A 19 -4.48 -26.14 21.65
C TRP A 19 -5.16 -24.95 20.94
N TYR A 20 -6.40 -24.68 21.31
CA TYR A 20 -7.14 -23.48 20.92
C TYR A 20 -6.57 -22.21 21.53
N TYR A 21 -6.11 -22.27 22.76
CA TYR A 21 -5.46 -21.16 23.41
C TYR A 21 -4.23 -20.66 22.63
N ASN A 22 -3.51 -21.52 21.95
CA ASN A 22 -2.40 -21.12 21.07
C ASN A 22 -2.84 -20.63 19.69
N LYS A 23 -4.02 -21.03 19.17
CA LYS A 23 -4.54 -20.61 17.88
C LYS A 23 -5.45 -19.38 17.96
N LEU A 24 -6.23 -19.24 19.02
CA LEU A 24 -7.15 -18.13 19.23
C LEU A 24 -6.56 -16.98 20.04
N ARG A 25 -5.23 -16.92 20.16
CA ARG A 25 -4.59 -15.73 20.67
C ARG A 25 -4.63 -14.65 19.60
N LEU A 26 -5.29 -13.57 19.93
CA LEU A 26 -5.03 -12.30 19.29
C LEU A 26 -3.51 -12.08 19.31
N GLY A 27 -2.92 -11.51 18.26
CA GLY A 27 -1.47 -11.39 18.08
C GLY A 27 -0.65 -10.84 19.27
N THR A 28 -1.32 -10.44 20.36
CA THR A 28 -0.78 -9.98 21.64
C THR A 28 -0.54 -11.12 22.65
N GLY A 29 -0.92 -12.36 22.33
CA GLY A 29 -0.89 -13.47 23.26
C GLY A 29 -2.03 -13.50 24.28
N THR A 30 -2.99 -12.58 24.21
CA THR A 30 -4.15 -12.48 25.11
C THR A 30 -5.24 -13.49 24.68
N PRO A 31 -5.83 -14.26 25.62
CA PRO A 31 -6.97 -15.13 25.30
C PRO A 31 -8.14 -14.34 24.72
N VAL A 32 -8.85 -14.93 23.76
CA VAL A 32 -10.04 -14.31 23.20
C VAL A 32 -11.18 -14.27 24.24
N SER A 33 -11.88 -13.14 24.28
CA SER A 33 -13.00 -12.89 25.18
C SER A 33 -13.90 -11.81 24.61
N ALA A 34 -15.10 -11.65 25.18
CA ALA A 34 -16.00 -10.55 24.84
C ALA A 34 -15.36 -9.16 25.00
N ASP A 35 -14.41 -9.04 25.93
CA ASP A 35 -13.78 -7.73 26.23
C ASP A 35 -12.76 -7.31 25.18
N ASN A 36 -12.09 -8.28 24.53
CA ASN A 36 -10.98 -8.02 23.60
C ASN A 36 -11.27 -8.35 22.14
N CYS A 37 -12.51 -8.79 21.84
CA CYS A 37 -13.03 -8.93 20.48
C CYS A 37 -14.07 -7.84 20.18
N THR A 38 -14.31 -7.57 18.88
CA THR A 38 -15.45 -6.71 18.51
C THR A 38 -16.75 -7.41 18.87
N ALA A 39 -17.74 -6.65 19.35
CA ALA A 39 -19.01 -7.22 19.78
C ALA A 39 -19.68 -8.05 18.66
N LEU A 40 -19.67 -7.51 17.42
CA LEU A 40 -20.29 -8.17 16.28
C LEU A 40 -19.72 -9.57 16.02
N THR A 41 -18.39 -9.72 16.04
CA THR A 41 -17.74 -11.02 15.79
C THR A 41 -17.82 -11.94 17.01
N TRP A 42 -17.77 -11.39 18.23
CA TRP A 42 -17.92 -12.17 19.46
C TRP A 42 -19.31 -12.74 19.60
N ASP A 43 -20.37 -11.94 19.42
CA ASP A 43 -21.75 -12.37 19.56
C ASP A 43 -22.11 -13.46 18.53
N ALA A 44 -21.66 -13.28 17.28
CA ALA A 44 -21.83 -14.28 16.23
C ALA A 44 -21.11 -15.60 16.58
N TYR A 45 -19.88 -15.52 17.08
CA TYR A 45 -19.12 -16.70 17.52
C TYR A 45 -19.76 -17.39 18.70
N ALA A 46 -20.19 -16.64 19.73
CA ALA A 46 -20.83 -17.19 20.93
C ALA A 46 -22.15 -17.88 20.56
N GLN A 47 -22.95 -17.28 19.69
CA GLN A 47 -24.20 -17.90 19.21
C GLN A 47 -23.92 -19.17 18.39
N ALA A 48 -22.93 -19.12 17.48
CA ALA A 48 -22.56 -20.30 16.70
C ALA A 48 -22.06 -21.47 17.57
N LYS A 49 -21.43 -21.20 18.71
CA LYS A 49 -21.07 -22.25 19.70
C LYS A 49 -22.32 -22.89 20.33
N ILE A 50 -23.31 -22.08 20.67
CA ILE A 50 -24.57 -22.58 21.24
C ILE A 50 -25.33 -23.43 20.20
N ASP A 51 -25.49 -22.91 19.00
CA ASP A 51 -26.20 -23.59 17.92
C ASP A 51 -25.48 -24.88 17.49
N GLY A 52 -24.16 -24.84 17.38
CA GLY A 52 -23.35 -26.01 17.05
C GLY A 52 -23.41 -27.10 18.12
N GLN A 53 -23.44 -26.74 19.41
CA GLN A 53 -23.62 -27.71 20.49
C GLN A 53 -25.01 -28.32 20.42
N ALA A 54 -26.07 -27.52 20.22
CA ALA A 54 -27.42 -28.02 20.08
C ALA A 54 -27.55 -29.01 18.90
N LEU A 55 -26.87 -28.73 17.78
CA LEU A 55 -26.81 -29.64 16.63
C LEU A 55 -26.09 -30.96 16.99
N LEU A 56 -24.99 -30.92 17.74
CA LEU A 56 -24.31 -32.14 18.20
C LEU A 56 -25.21 -32.95 19.14
N ASP A 57 -25.90 -32.31 20.07
CA ASP A 57 -26.82 -32.95 21.02
C ASP A 57 -28.04 -33.57 20.32
N GLU A 58 -28.43 -33.05 19.15
CA GLU A 58 -29.46 -33.67 18.31
C GLU A 58 -28.91 -34.90 17.55
N LEU A 59 -27.69 -34.82 17.05
CA LEU A 59 -27.06 -35.87 16.24
C LEU A 59 -26.56 -37.06 17.06
N TYR A 60 -26.23 -36.85 18.34
CA TYR A 60 -25.68 -37.88 19.23
C TYR A 60 -26.43 -37.88 20.57
N ASP A 61 -26.67 -39.05 21.11
CA ASP A 61 -27.22 -39.20 22.46
C ASP A 61 -26.17 -38.94 23.57
N ALA A 62 -26.59 -38.98 24.83
CA ALA A 62 -25.71 -38.74 25.99
C ALA A 62 -24.55 -39.75 26.11
N ASP A 63 -24.68 -40.92 25.50
CA ASP A 63 -23.66 -41.97 25.47
C ASP A 63 -22.74 -41.83 24.22
N GLY A 64 -23.00 -40.86 23.36
CA GLY A 64 -22.25 -40.60 22.14
C GLY A 64 -22.64 -41.47 20.94
N ASN A 65 -23.79 -42.16 21.00
CA ASN A 65 -24.26 -42.94 19.89
C ASN A 65 -25.08 -42.07 18.92
N PRO A 66 -24.96 -42.33 17.60
CA PRO A 66 -25.77 -41.63 16.61
C PRO A 66 -27.28 -41.81 16.86
N THR A 67 -28.02 -40.73 16.80
CA THR A 67 -29.47 -40.74 16.84
C THR A 67 -30.08 -41.08 15.46
N ASP A 68 -31.40 -41.28 15.40
CA ASP A 68 -32.09 -41.58 14.14
C ASP A 68 -32.00 -40.44 13.10
N VAL A 69 -31.71 -39.22 13.54
CA VAL A 69 -31.53 -38.04 12.66
C VAL A 69 -30.08 -37.80 12.24
N ASN A 70 -29.14 -38.63 12.69
CA ASN A 70 -27.75 -38.59 12.28
C ASN A 70 -27.58 -39.28 10.92
N THR A 71 -27.85 -38.56 9.87
CA THR A 71 -27.80 -39.07 8.48
C THR A 71 -26.90 -38.22 7.60
N SER A 72 -26.25 -38.80 6.61
CA SER A 72 -25.23 -38.16 5.77
C SER A 72 -25.74 -36.96 4.94
N ASP A 73 -27.03 -36.82 4.75
CA ASP A 73 -27.67 -35.66 4.10
C ASP A 73 -27.57 -34.38 4.94
N ARG A 74 -27.22 -34.46 6.23
CA ARG A 74 -26.93 -33.31 7.10
C ARG A 74 -25.46 -32.86 7.11
N ASN A 75 -24.60 -33.45 6.28
CA ASN A 75 -23.19 -33.08 6.22
C ASN A 75 -22.97 -31.58 5.89
N GLU A 76 -23.80 -31.01 5.02
CA GLU A 76 -23.69 -29.57 4.66
C GLU A 76 -24.01 -28.68 5.87
N GLU A 77 -25.06 -29.01 6.64
CA GLU A 77 -25.44 -28.29 7.86
C GLU A 77 -24.35 -28.36 8.92
N VAL A 78 -23.78 -29.55 9.16
CA VAL A 78 -22.71 -29.77 10.13
C VAL A 78 -21.43 -29.00 9.74
N ASN A 79 -21.08 -29.02 8.47
CA ASN A 79 -19.92 -28.25 7.96
C ASN A 79 -20.14 -26.74 8.08
N ALA A 80 -21.36 -26.25 7.83
CA ALA A 80 -21.70 -24.84 8.01
C ALA A 80 -21.59 -24.42 9.49
N ALA A 81 -22.13 -25.28 10.42
CA ALA A 81 -22.03 -25.05 11.85
C ALA A 81 -20.56 -25.05 12.35
N ALA A 82 -19.73 -25.99 11.87
CA ALA A 82 -18.30 -26.02 12.16
C ALA A 82 -17.58 -24.75 11.70
N THR A 83 -17.90 -24.28 10.50
CA THR A 83 -17.36 -23.04 9.93
C THR A 83 -17.80 -21.79 10.70
N ALA A 84 -19.06 -21.76 11.16
CA ALA A 84 -19.59 -20.65 11.95
C ALA A 84 -18.93 -20.57 13.35
N ALA A 85 -18.68 -21.73 13.96
CA ALA A 85 -18.03 -21.84 15.28
C ALA A 85 -16.49 -21.69 15.24
N ASP A 86 -15.92 -21.38 14.07
CA ASP A 86 -14.47 -21.16 13.92
C ASP A 86 -14.05 -19.80 14.47
N GLY A 87 -13.27 -19.81 15.54
CA GLY A 87 -12.76 -18.60 16.20
C GLY A 87 -11.76 -17.78 15.39
N HIS A 88 -11.31 -18.24 14.23
CA HIS A 88 -10.44 -17.47 13.34
C HIS A 88 -11.13 -16.23 12.73
N LYS A 89 -12.45 -16.15 12.81
CA LYS A 89 -13.25 -14.99 12.38
C LYS A 89 -13.37 -13.90 13.45
N LEU A 90 -12.82 -14.12 14.64
CA LEU A 90 -12.85 -13.11 15.70
C LEU A 90 -11.90 -11.96 15.36
N VAL A 91 -12.39 -10.74 15.51
CA VAL A 91 -11.64 -9.51 15.29
C VAL A 91 -11.21 -8.91 16.61
N ASN A 92 -9.90 -8.64 16.76
CA ASN A 92 -9.36 -7.95 17.92
C ASN A 92 -9.90 -6.53 17.99
N LYS A 93 -10.48 -6.16 19.13
CA LYS A 93 -11.11 -4.86 19.36
C LYS A 93 -10.11 -3.70 19.26
N ASP A 94 -8.94 -3.82 19.88
CA ASP A 94 -7.95 -2.75 19.88
C ASP A 94 -7.31 -2.58 18.51
N ALA A 95 -7.06 -3.68 17.80
CA ALA A 95 -6.57 -3.64 16.43
C ALA A 95 -7.60 -3.01 15.47
N TYR A 96 -8.89 -3.33 15.66
CA TYR A 96 -9.97 -2.71 14.90
C TYR A 96 -10.04 -1.20 15.15
N ILE A 97 -10.01 -0.77 16.43
CA ILE A 97 -10.05 0.64 16.80
C ILE A 97 -8.88 1.38 16.18
N SER A 98 -7.66 0.84 16.31
CA SER A 98 -6.45 1.47 15.73
C SER A 98 -6.53 1.59 14.21
N ALA A 99 -7.03 0.57 13.51
CA ALA A 99 -7.22 0.61 12.07
C ALA A 99 -8.32 1.61 11.66
N TYR A 100 -9.40 1.70 12.44
CA TYR A 100 -10.46 2.67 12.22
C TYR A 100 -9.99 4.12 12.42
N GLU A 101 -9.19 4.38 13.44
CA GLU A 101 -8.58 5.70 13.68
C GLU A 101 -7.62 6.09 12.55
N ALA A 102 -6.82 5.15 12.05
CA ALA A 102 -5.95 5.36 10.90
C ALA A 102 -6.77 5.69 9.63
N TYR A 103 -7.85 4.96 9.38
CA TYR A 103 -8.79 5.26 8.30
C TYR A 103 -9.38 6.66 8.43
N GLN A 104 -9.91 7.04 9.60
CA GLN A 104 -10.51 8.36 9.82
C GLN A 104 -9.49 9.49 9.60
N SER A 105 -8.26 9.32 10.05
CA SER A 105 -7.20 10.33 9.88
C SER A 105 -6.72 10.44 8.42
N GLY A 106 -6.71 9.34 7.65
CA GLY A 106 -6.28 9.31 6.26
C GLY A 106 -7.38 9.59 5.23
N LYS A 107 -8.66 9.57 5.64
CA LYS A 107 -9.79 9.62 4.71
C LYS A 107 -9.80 10.87 3.83
N THR A 108 -9.58 12.05 4.39
CA THR A 108 -9.57 13.30 3.62
C THR A 108 -8.44 13.33 2.59
N GLU A 109 -7.28 12.78 2.93
CA GLU A 109 -6.18 12.63 1.96
C GLU A 109 -6.56 11.69 0.84
N ALA A 110 -7.16 10.54 1.16
CA ALA A 110 -7.62 9.56 0.19
C ALA A 110 -8.67 10.14 -0.78
N GLU A 111 -9.67 10.86 -0.26
CA GLU A 111 -10.68 11.56 -1.07
C GLU A 111 -10.03 12.58 -2.03
N THR A 112 -9.04 13.32 -1.55
CA THR A 112 -8.27 14.28 -2.36
C THR A 112 -7.49 13.57 -3.47
N LEU A 113 -6.86 12.42 -3.17
CA LEU A 113 -6.11 11.63 -4.15
C LEU A 113 -7.02 11.06 -5.24
N ILE A 114 -8.20 10.52 -4.86
CA ILE A 114 -9.20 10.02 -5.83
C ILE A 114 -9.64 11.16 -6.78
N GLU A 115 -9.89 12.36 -6.26
CA GLU A 115 -10.25 13.49 -7.11
C GLU A 115 -9.10 13.93 -8.04
N GLN A 116 -7.87 14.01 -7.52
CA GLN A 116 -6.71 14.48 -8.26
C GLN A 116 -6.20 13.47 -9.30
N TYR A 117 -6.24 12.19 -8.97
CA TYR A 117 -5.64 11.11 -9.77
C TYR A 117 -6.68 10.35 -10.62
N ASP A 118 -7.86 10.91 -10.77
CA ASP A 118 -8.94 10.35 -11.57
C ASP A 118 -8.42 9.88 -12.95
N PRO A 119 -8.51 8.57 -13.26
CA PRO A 119 -8.06 8.03 -14.55
C PRO A 119 -8.76 8.66 -15.76
N GLU A 120 -10.00 9.15 -15.60
CA GLU A 120 -10.74 9.79 -16.69
C GLU A 120 -10.12 11.13 -17.13
N LYS A 121 -9.32 11.77 -16.26
CA LYS A 121 -8.58 13.00 -16.56
C LYS A 121 -7.27 12.75 -17.31
N LEU A 122 -6.91 11.48 -17.52
CA LEU A 122 -5.69 11.05 -18.21
C LEU A 122 -6.04 10.33 -19.51
N THR A 123 -5.04 10.18 -20.36
CA THR A 123 -5.20 9.47 -21.63
C THR A 123 -4.45 8.14 -21.56
N ALA A 124 -5.17 7.03 -21.36
CA ALA A 124 -4.60 5.68 -21.17
C ALA A 124 -3.51 5.32 -22.19
N LYS A 125 -3.72 5.68 -23.49
CA LYS A 125 -2.76 5.42 -24.59
C LYS A 125 -1.43 6.18 -24.46
N ASP A 126 -1.34 7.16 -23.57
CA ASP A 126 -0.12 7.93 -23.34
C ASP A 126 0.82 7.21 -22.38
N TYR A 127 0.39 6.06 -21.81
CA TYR A 127 1.13 5.28 -20.83
C TYR A 127 1.27 3.81 -21.25
N SER A 128 2.31 3.13 -20.74
CA SER A 128 2.47 1.69 -20.97
C SER A 128 1.30 0.93 -20.33
N THR A 129 0.84 -0.12 -21.02
CA THR A 129 -0.30 -0.94 -20.58
C THR A 129 -0.13 -1.47 -19.15
N GLU A 130 1.09 -1.88 -18.80
CA GLU A 130 1.40 -2.44 -17.48
C GLU A 130 1.30 -1.38 -16.38
N SER A 131 1.95 -0.23 -16.56
CA SER A 131 1.91 0.86 -15.56
C SER A 131 0.52 1.47 -15.43
N TRP A 132 -0.21 1.59 -16.55
CA TRP A 132 -1.59 2.03 -16.55
C TRP A 132 -2.51 1.09 -15.77
N LYS A 133 -2.37 -0.22 -16.01
CA LYS A 133 -3.15 -1.22 -15.27
C LYS A 133 -2.85 -1.17 -13.76
N ALA A 134 -1.58 -1.12 -13.37
CA ALA A 134 -1.21 -1.02 -11.96
C ALA A 134 -1.80 0.22 -11.29
N PHE A 135 -1.78 1.35 -11.98
CA PHE A 135 -2.36 2.60 -11.51
C PHE A 135 -3.89 2.52 -11.36
N THR A 136 -4.59 2.02 -12.37
CA THR A 136 -6.06 1.90 -12.34
C THR A 136 -6.55 0.87 -11.33
N ASP A 137 -5.81 -0.23 -11.13
CA ASP A 137 -6.12 -1.21 -10.08
C ASP A 137 -5.96 -0.60 -8.67
N ALA A 138 -4.89 0.19 -8.44
CA ALA A 138 -4.68 0.88 -7.16
C ALA A 138 -5.72 1.99 -6.93
N TYR A 139 -6.11 2.73 -7.97
CA TYR A 139 -7.18 3.73 -7.91
C TYR A 139 -8.49 3.07 -7.48
N LYS A 140 -8.86 1.98 -8.16
CA LYS A 140 -10.10 1.27 -7.85
C LYS A 140 -10.10 0.68 -6.45
N ALA A 141 -9.00 0.13 -5.98
CA ALA A 141 -8.91 -0.41 -4.62
C ALA A 141 -9.18 0.68 -3.56
N LEU A 142 -8.63 1.88 -3.74
CA LEU A 142 -8.86 2.99 -2.81
C LEU A 142 -10.28 3.57 -2.94
N GLU A 143 -10.83 3.63 -4.16
CA GLU A 143 -12.22 4.04 -4.41
C GLU A 143 -13.20 3.06 -3.72
N ASP A 144 -12.98 1.75 -3.87
CA ASP A 144 -13.79 0.71 -3.22
C ASP A 144 -13.73 0.81 -1.68
N ASP A 145 -12.57 1.16 -1.10
CA ASP A 145 -12.42 1.41 0.35
C ASP A 145 -13.24 2.63 0.81
N LEU A 146 -13.24 3.71 0.04
CA LEU A 146 -13.98 4.94 0.37
C LEU A 146 -15.50 4.77 0.26
N ASP A 147 -15.94 3.93 -0.70
CA ASP A 147 -17.34 3.59 -0.92
C ASP A 147 -17.84 2.52 0.04
N TYR A 148 -16.92 1.82 0.73
CA TYR A 148 -17.28 0.74 1.64
C TYR A 148 -18.07 1.26 2.84
N ARG A 149 -19.19 0.58 3.13
CA ARG A 149 -20.03 0.89 4.29
C ARG A 149 -19.59 0.10 5.51
N ILE A 150 -18.91 0.74 6.42
CA ILE A 150 -18.54 0.16 7.72
C ILE A 150 -19.80 -0.13 8.54
N VAL A 151 -19.95 -1.37 9.01
CA VAL A 151 -21.10 -1.80 9.84
C VAL A 151 -20.79 -1.89 11.33
N GLY A 152 -19.52 -1.83 11.72
CA GLY A 152 -19.09 -1.72 13.11
C GLY A 152 -18.43 -2.97 13.68
N GLY A 153 -17.30 -3.39 13.12
CA GLY A 153 -16.43 -4.40 13.70
C GLY A 153 -16.56 -5.80 13.14
N SER A 154 -17.06 -5.93 11.90
CA SER A 154 -17.04 -7.19 11.17
C SER A 154 -15.64 -7.58 10.71
N THR A 155 -15.48 -8.82 10.26
CA THR A 155 -14.24 -9.30 9.64
C THR A 155 -13.91 -8.52 8.37
N GLU A 156 -14.94 -8.20 7.58
CA GLU A 156 -14.84 -7.46 6.33
C GLU A 156 -14.45 -6.00 6.60
N ASP A 157 -15.07 -5.35 7.61
CA ASP A 157 -14.68 -4.01 8.05
C ASP A 157 -13.19 -3.99 8.40
N TYR A 158 -12.73 -4.95 9.21
CA TYR A 158 -11.36 -4.97 9.66
C TYR A 158 -10.38 -5.25 8.52
N ALA A 159 -10.75 -6.09 7.57
CA ALA A 159 -9.93 -6.35 6.39
C ALA A 159 -9.72 -5.07 5.57
N MET A 160 -10.79 -4.35 5.25
CA MET A 160 -10.73 -3.07 4.55
C MET A 160 -9.91 -2.03 5.32
N LEU A 161 -10.22 -1.83 6.61
CA LEU A 161 -9.54 -0.83 7.45
C LEU A 161 -8.02 -1.08 7.56
N LYS A 162 -7.63 -2.35 7.67
CA LYS A 162 -6.22 -2.75 7.77
C LYS A 162 -5.45 -2.43 6.49
N ASP A 163 -6.06 -2.63 5.33
CA ASP A 163 -5.41 -2.49 4.03
C ASP A 163 -5.48 -1.05 3.49
N PHE A 164 -6.37 -0.20 4.04
CA PHE A 164 -6.61 1.17 3.59
C PHE A 164 -5.35 2.02 3.42
N THR A 165 -4.48 2.07 4.44
CA THR A 165 -3.24 2.87 4.36
C THR A 165 -2.32 2.37 3.25
N GLN A 166 -2.29 1.05 3.03
CA GLN A 166 -1.52 0.45 1.93
C GLN A 166 -2.09 0.84 0.57
N HIS A 167 -3.42 0.89 0.43
CA HIS A 167 -4.07 1.33 -0.82
C HIS A 167 -3.81 2.81 -1.11
N VAL A 168 -3.82 3.69 -0.09
CA VAL A 168 -3.41 5.10 -0.23
C VAL A 168 -1.98 5.21 -0.77
N GLU A 169 -1.02 4.50 -0.18
CA GLU A 169 0.36 4.52 -0.62
C GLU A 169 0.55 3.84 -1.99
N ALA A 170 -0.21 2.78 -2.28
CA ALA A 170 -0.18 2.13 -3.59
C ALA A 170 -0.62 3.08 -4.70
N LEU A 171 -1.69 3.84 -4.50
CA LEU A 171 -2.15 4.83 -5.48
C LEU A 171 -1.11 5.94 -5.71
N LYS A 172 -0.52 6.49 -4.64
CA LYS A 172 0.55 7.49 -4.75
C LYS A 172 1.74 6.96 -5.56
N ASN A 173 2.15 5.73 -5.26
CA ASN A 173 3.33 5.12 -5.89
C ASN A 173 3.06 4.76 -7.35
N THR A 174 1.94 4.12 -7.66
CA THR A 174 1.61 3.75 -9.04
C THR A 174 1.39 4.98 -9.91
N ARG A 175 0.83 6.08 -9.37
CA ARG A 175 0.73 7.36 -10.10
C ARG A 175 2.10 7.94 -10.45
N LYS A 176 3.06 7.88 -9.54
CA LYS A 176 4.45 8.33 -9.77
C LYS A 176 5.21 7.43 -10.76
N GLN A 177 4.81 6.17 -10.85
CA GLN A 177 5.45 5.15 -11.68
C GLN A 177 4.77 4.95 -13.04
N LEU A 178 3.83 5.81 -13.42
CA LEU A 178 3.25 5.77 -14.77
C LEU A 178 4.34 5.98 -15.83
N VAL A 179 4.58 4.96 -16.64
CA VAL A 179 5.59 4.99 -17.70
C VAL A 179 4.99 5.61 -18.95
N SER A 180 5.57 6.72 -19.41
CA SER A 180 5.12 7.37 -20.65
C SER A 180 5.34 6.46 -21.87
N ASP A 181 4.31 6.29 -22.67
CA ASP A 181 4.36 5.58 -23.96
C ASP A 181 4.47 6.56 -25.15
N LYS A 182 4.86 7.80 -24.89
CA LYS A 182 5.15 8.86 -25.88
C LYS A 182 6.40 9.64 -25.46
N ASP A 183 6.96 10.40 -26.40
CA ASP A 183 7.98 11.40 -26.08
C ASP A 183 7.36 12.49 -25.21
N ILE A 184 8.13 12.99 -24.25
CA ILE A 184 7.70 14.04 -23.32
C ILE A 184 8.67 15.21 -23.32
N THR A 185 8.22 16.37 -22.89
CA THR A 185 9.06 17.55 -22.67
C THR A 185 8.95 17.98 -21.21
N ILE A 186 10.09 18.22 -20.56
CA ILE A 186 10.18 18.68 -19.19
C ILE A 186 10.97 19.96 -19.08
N SER A 187 10.69 20.77 -18.07
CA SER A 187 11.53 21.90 -17.70
C SER A 187 12.60 21.48 -16.71
N PHE A 188 13.87 21.70 -17.00
CA PHE A 188 14.97 21.32 -16.14
C PHE A 188 15.82 22.55 -15.77
N THR A 189 15.89 22.84 -14.49
CA THR A 189 16.75 23.92 -13.95
C THR A 189 17.94 23.31 -13.22
N TYR A 190 19.15 23.69 -13.60
CA TYR A 190 20.37 23.18 -12.99
C TYR A 190 21.49 24.22 -13.00
N LEU A 191 22.47 24.00 -12.15
CA LEU A 191 23.69 24.79 -12.11
C LEU A 191 24.69 24.28 -13.16
N ASN A 192 25.04 25.13 -14.12
CA ASN A 192 25.97 24.78 -15.18
C ASN A 192 27.34 25.35 -14.91
N ASN A 193 28.35 24.49 -14.74
CA ASN A 193 29.76 24.88 -14.53
C ASN A 193 29.90 25.90 -13.38
N PHE A 194 29.72 25.43 -12.16
CA PHE A 194 29.65 26.27 -10.95
C PHE A 194 30.77 27.34 -10.87
N SER A 195 32.03 26.97 -11.09
CA SER A 195 33.16 27.90 -10.94
C SER A 195 33.04 29.07 -11.90
N ALA A 196 32.81 28.80 -13.19
CA ALA A 196 32.70 29.85 -14.20
C ALA A 196 31.45 30.72 -14.01
N GLN A 197 30.32 30.11 -13.63
CA GLN A 197 29.06 30.80 -13.36
C GLN A 197 29.14 31.63 -12.08
N PHE A 198 29.80 31.14 -11.04
CA PHE A 198 29.99 31.86 -9.79
C PHE A 198 30.87 33.10 -9.98
N GLU A 199 31.98 33.00 -10.69
CA GLU A 199 32.83 34.14 -11.03
C GLU A 199 32.04 35.18 -11.85
N ASN A 200 31.31 34.75 -12.84
CA ASN A 200 30.49 35.62 -13.69
C ASN A 200 29.37 36.30 -12.88
N PHE A 201 28.72 35.60 -11.95
CA PHE A 201 27.75 36.19 -11.04
C PHE A 201 28.37 37.23 -10.13
N ARG A 202 29.53 36.93 -9.55
CA ARG A 202 30.25 37.85 -8.64
C ARG A 202 30.68 39.13 -9.35
N GLU A 203 31.08 38.99 -10.60
CA GLU A 203 31.59 40.15 -11.39
C GLU A 203 30.45 40.91 -12.07
N ASN A 204 29.46 40.25 -12.61
CA ASN A 204 28.48 40.82 -13.53
C ASN A 204 27.01 40.62 -13.09
N GLY A 205 26.74 39.92 -11.99
CA GLY A 205 25.38 39.58 -11.54
C GLY A 205 24.64 38.58 -12.44
N THR A 206 25.38 37.76 -13.20
CA THR A 206 24.81 36.79 -14.12
C THR A 206 24.12 35.65 -13.37
N ASN A 207 23.01 35.14 -13.90
CA ASN A 207 22.30 34.02 -13.30
C ASN A 207 23.18 32.76 -13.31
N LEU A 208 23.26 32.10 -12.15
CA LEU A 208 24.04 30.87 -11.98
C LEU A 208 23.32 29.63 -12.57
N TYR A 209 22.04 29.70 -12.79
CA TYR A 209 21.24 28.57 -13.21
C TYR A 209 20.94 28.57 -14.70
N VAL A 210 20.92 27.38 -15.27
CA VAL A 210 20.44 27.14 -16.63
C VAL A 210 19.04 26.58 -16.52
N ASN A 211 18.10 27.17 -17.27
CA ASN A 211 16.77 26.64 -17.48
C ASN A 211 16.73 26.07 -18.89
N ALA A 212 16.44 24.78 -19.00
CA ALA A 212 16.37 24.06 -20.26
C ALA A 212 15.03 23.31 -20.41
N GLU A 213 14.50 23.31 -21.61
CA GLU A 213 13.46 22.38 -22.02
C GLU A 213 14.17 21.13 -22.55
N LEU A 214 13.91 19.99 -21.91
CA LEU A 214 14.49 18.69 -22.27
C LEU A 214 13.44 17.78 -22.86
N GLY A 215 13.69 17.30 -24.08
CA GLY A 215 12.93 16.22 -24.69
C GLY A 215 13.45 14.87 -24.20
N LEU A 216 12.57 14.05 -23.67
CA LEU A 216 12.86 12.66 -23.28
C LEU A 216 12.07 11.73 -24.19
N THR A 217 12.73 10.69 -24.70
CA THR A 217 12.11 9.76 -25.63
C THR A 217 11.27 8.72 -24.89
N LYS A 218 10.25 8.20 -25.56
CA LYS A 218 9.44 7.09 -25.11
C LYS A 218 10.29 5.98 -24.48
N GLY A 219 9.92 5.55 -23.27
CA GLY A 219 10.63 4.51 -22.51
C GLY A 219 11.93 4.95 -21.83
N ASN A 220 12.35 6.22 -22.01
CA ASN A 220 13.51 6.83 -21.37
C ASN A 220 13.10 8.15 -20.72
N ALA A 221 12.11 8.11 -19.87
CA ALA A 221 11.50 9.26 -19.23
C ALA A 221 11.66 9.21 -17.69
N THR A 222 12.77 8.70 -17.21
CA THR A 222 13.09 8.70 -15.79
C THR A 222 13.84 9.96 -15.39
N LEU A 223 13.88 10.22 -14.09
CA LEU A 223 14.70 11.31 -13.55
C LEU A 223 16.19 11.10 -13.86
N ALA A 224 16.68 9.86 -13.88
CA ALA A 224 18.04 9.52 -14.30
C ALA A 224 18.28 9.87 -15.78
N ASP A 225 17.30 9.60 -16.66
CA ASP A 225 17.38 9.96 -18.07
C ASP A 225 17.41 11.49 -18.26
N ALA A 226 16.63 12.23 -17.47
CA ALA A 226 16.64 13.70 -17.50
C ALA A 226 18.00 14.28 -17.10
N ILE A 227 18.61 13.76 -16.05
CA ILE A 227 19.94 14.14 -15.59
C ILE A 227 20.96 13.89 -16.71
N LYS A 228 20.89 12.73 -17.35
CA LYS A 228 21.75 12.37 -18.48
C LYS A 228 21.50 13.25 -19.71
N ALA A 229 20.24 13.52 -20.05
CA ALA A 229 19.85 14.37 -21.18
C ALA A 229 20.31 15.82 -21.00
N ALA A 230 20.37 16.30 -19.75
CA ALA A 230 20.95 17.60 -19.40
C ALA A 230 22.48 17.67 -19.59
N GLY A 231 23.14 16.56 -19.95
CA GLY A 231 24.60 16.48 -20.06
C GLY A 231 25.32 16.46 -18.71
N LEU A 232 24.59 16.14 -17.65
CA LEU A 232 25.13 16.11 -16.29
C LEU A 232 25.74 14.74 -16.04
N VAL A 233 27.00 14.71 -15.65
CA VAL A 233 27.76 13.50 -15.34
C VAL A 233 28.11 13.53 -13.86
N LEU A 234 27.71 12.52 -13.13
CA LEU A 234 28.18 12.30 -11.76
C LEU A 234 29.49 11.52 -11.81
N ASP A 235 30.56 12.07 -11.20
CA ASP A 235 31.82 11.37 -11.12
C ASP A 235 31.73 10.21 -10.14
N LYS A 236 32.18 9.04 -10.58
CA LYS A 236 32.10 7.80 -9.80
C LYS A 236 33.06 7.75 -8.61
N HIS A 237 34.04 8.61 -8.59
CA HIS A 237 35.13 8.52 -7.62
C HIS A 237 35.01 9.50 -6.46
N ASP A 238 34.18 10.51 -6.58
CA ASP A 238 34.02 11.51 -5.53
C ASP A 238 32.54 11.90 -5.37
N ASP A 239 31.96 11.55 -4.24
CA ASP A 239 30.60 11.94 -3.84
C ASP A 239 30.38 13.47 -3.89
N ARG A 240 31.41 14.24 -4.11
CA ARG A 240 31.43 15.69 -4.18
C ARG A 240 31.41 16.23 -5.59
N THR A 241 31.54 15.38 -6.60
CA THR A 241 31.50 15.85 -7.99
C THR A 241 30.10 16.22 -8.39
N LEU A 242 29.95 17.44 -8.87
CA LEU A 242 28.68 17.97 -9.30
C LEU A 242 28.39 17.60 -10.76
N PRO A 243 27.11 17.55 -11.16
CA PRO A 243 26.74 17.43 -12.55
C PRO A 243 27.43 18.52 -13.43
N GLY A 244 27.77 18.15 -14.66
CA GLY A 244 28.44 19.08 -15.58
C GLY A 244 29.93 19.26 -15.33
N GLY A 245 30.57 18.42 -14.52
CA GLY A 245 31.98 18.48 -14.20
C GLY A 245 32.38 19.58 -13.23
N ALA A 246 31.42 20.19 -12.55
CA ALA A 246 31.70 21.07 -11.44
C ALA A 246 32.19 20.22 -10.24
N TYR A 247 33.32 20.60 -9.71
CA TYR A 247 33.99 19.89 -8.63
C TYR A 247 33.72 20.56 -7.29
N ASN A 248 33.33 19.78 -6.32
CA ASN A 248 33.21 20.23 -4.94
C ASN A 248 34.39 19.75 -4.13
N ASP A 249 35.43 20.57 -4.10
CA ASP A 249 36.68 20.23 -3.42
C ASP A 249 36.70 20.71 -1.97
N SER A 250 35.65 21.31 -1.51
CA SER A 250 35.66 21.84 -0.17
C SER A 250 34.34 21.74 0.54
N ASP A 251 34.37 21.64 1.84
CA ASP A 251 33.22 21.68 2.74
C ASP A 251 32.40 23.00 2.61
N ALA A 252 32.75 23.85 1.67
CA ALA A 252 32.17 25.18 1.48
C ALA A 252 31.12 25.27 0.36
N LEU A 253 30.93 24.23 -0.44
CA LEU A 253 29.93 24.28 -1.51
C LEU A 253 28.58 23.77 -1.03
N PRO A 254 27.47 24.43 -1.42
CA PRO A 254 26.14 24.02 -1.05
C PRO A 254 25.84 22.66 -1.67
N TRP A 255 25.21 21.82 -0.89
CA TRP A 255 24.68 20.54 -1.34
C TRP A 255 23.50 20.79 -2.26
N PHE A 256 23.52 20.18 -3.43
CA PHE A 256 22.41 20.31 -4.38
C PHE A 256 21.25 19.41 -3.96
N MET A 257 20.09 20.00 -3.87
CA MET A 257 18.84 19.32 -3.63
C MET A 257 18.10 19.13 -4.95
N LEU A 258 17.57 17.93 -5.14
CA LEU A 258 16.80 17.56 -6.29
C LEU A 258 15.31 17.63 -5.99
N PHE A 259 14.57 18.33 -6.84
CA PHE A 259 13.13 18.48 -6.74
C PHE A 259 12.45 18.10 -8.05
N VAL A 260 11.30 17.46 -7.94
CA VAL A 260 10.36 17.25 -9.06
C VAL A 260 9.01 17.83 -8.64
N ASN A 261 8.50 18.77 -9.41
CA ASN A 261 7.23 19.48 -9.14
C ASN A 261 7.14 20.03 -7.71
N GLY A 262 8.27 20.50 -7.17
CA GLY A 262 8.38 21.03 -5.81
C GLY A 262 8.56 19.98 -4.71
N SER A 263 8.42 18.70 -5.00
CA SER A 263 8.71 17.62 -4.04
C SER A 263 10.19 17.30 -3.99
N SER A 264 10.78 17.27 -2.78
CA SER A 264 12.19 16.96 -2.59
C SER A 264 12.49 15.48 -2.77
N TYR A 265 13.54 15.19 -3.55
CA TYR A 265 14.12 13.84 -3.70
C TYR A 265 15.49 13.73 -2.98
N GLY A 266 15.78 14.68 -2.12
CA GLY A 266 17.02 14.73 -1.33
C GLY A 266 18.22 15.27 -2.09
N LEU A 267 19.41 14.99 -1.55
CA LEU A 267 20.69 15.40 -2.14
C LEU A 267 21.01 14.56 -3.37
N LEU A 268 21.48 15.22 -4.44
CA LEU A 268 21.99 14.51 -5.61
C LEU A 268 23.26 13.74 -5.24
N GLN A 269 23.22 12.43 -5.31
CA GLN A 269 24.33 11.53 -5.02
C GLN A 269 24.36 10.40 -6.04
N GLU A 270 25.56 9.98 -6.47
CA GLU A 270 25.71 8.87 -7.42
C GLU A 270 25.05 7.58 -6.92
N ARG A 271 25.17 7.27 -5.64
CA ARG A 271 24.55 6.09 -5.03
C ARG A 271 23.02 6.04 -5.17
N LEU A 272 22.37 7.19 -5.39
CA LEU A 272 20.93 7.31 -5.57
C LEU A 272 20.51 7.31 -7.05
N LEU A 273 21.44 7.20 -8.01
CA LEU A 273 21.09 7.13 -9.44
C LEU A 273 20.18 5.93 -9.74
N ASN A 274 20.39 4.80 -9.06
CA ASN A 274 19.49 3.65 -9.21
C ASN A 274 18.08 3.96 -8.70
N ASP A 275 17.97 4.73 -7.61
CA ASP A 275 16.69 5.18 -7.09
C ASP A 275 16.02 6.17 -8.04
N TYR A 276 16.81 7.02 -8.72
CA TYR A 276 16.30 7.95 -9.74
C TYR A 276 15.84 7.27 -11.04
N GLN A 277 16.29 6.04 -11.32
CA GLN A 277 15.81 5.25 -12.46
C GLN A 277 14.36 4.81 -12.30
N VAL A 278 13.84 4.72 -11.07
CA VAL A 278 12.45 4.35 -10.79
C VAL A 278 11.51 5.55 -10.70
N VAL A 279 12.05 6.77 -10.68
CA VAL A 279 11.25 8.00 -10.69
C VAL A 279 10.85 8.34 -12.12
N GLN A 280 9.59 8.07 -12.48
CA GLN A 280 9.06 8.39 -13.79
C GLN A 280 8.71 9.88 -13.88
N LEU A 281 9.04 10.48 -15.01
CA LEU A 281 8.70 11.87 -15.36
C LEU A 281 7.57 11.88 -16.39
N HIS A 282 6.78 12.94 -16.36
CA HIS A 282 5.63 13.14 -17.22
C HIS A 282 5.76 14.42 -18.02
N ASP A 283 4.99 14.54 -19.06
CA ASP A 283 4.96 15.74 -19.90
C ASP A 283 4.60 16.99 -19.09
N GLY A 284 5.44 18.01 -19.17
CA GLY A 284 5.30 19.25 -18.42
C GLY A 284 5.88 19.24 -17.00
N ASP A 285 6.51 18.14 -16.56
CA ASP A 285 7.17 18.12 -15.25
C ASP A 285 8.27 19.17 -15.13
N VAL A 286 8.44 19.69 -13.91
CA VAL A 286 9.46 20.67 -13.55
C VAL A 286 10.48 20.04 -12.62
N VAL A 287 11.69 19.83 -13.15
CA VAL A 287 12.83 19.30 -12.39
C VAL A 287 13.77 20.44 -12.00
N ARG A 288 14.18 20.50 -10.76
CA ARG A 288 15.13 21.51 -10.26
C ARG A 288 16.26 20.86 -9.48
N LEU A 289 17.46 21.20 -9.84
CA LEU A 289 18.68 20.91 -9.11
C LEU A 289 19.21 22.24 -8.54
N VAL A 290 18.98 22.48 -7.26
CA VAL A 290 19.24 23.75 -6.57
C VAL A 290 20.06 23.56 -5.31
#